data_0501d856e654265b903ae31dc75f4e6f
#
_entry.id   0501d856e654265b903ae31dc75f4e6f
#
_cell.length_a   1.000
_cell.length_b   1.000
_cell.length_c   1.000
_cell.angle_alpha   90.00
_cell.angle_beta   90.00
_cell.angle_gamma   90.00
#
_symmetry.space_group_name_H-M   'P 1'
#
loop_
_entity.id
_entity.type
_entity.pdbx_description
1 polymer ?
#
loop_
_entity_poly.entity_id
_entity_poly.type
_entity_poly.pdbx_seq_one_letter_code
_entity_poly.pdbx_strand_id
1 'polypeptide(L)'
;MEADDHVEEPQLGMIRSWPDTDHRGLMEYVESLWRMGEWGWKQQRSPFTGRVASRTYQVSTGGWSQNKDIIAALEANRSFWEQCWVSYRVGGHYEFKVKLAGSSG
;
A
#
# COMPACT_ATOMS: atom_id res chain seq x y z
N MET A 1 5.62 -7.54 25.21
CA MET A 1 5.21 -7.66 24.80
C MET A 1 4.97 -7.66 23.94
N GLU A 2 4.95 -7.59 23.47
CA GLU A 2 4.67 -7.55 22.80
C GLU A 2 3.82 -7.63 22.00
N ALA A 3 3.31 -7.80 21.76
CA ALA A 3 2.00 -7.83 21.15
C ALA A 3 1.81 -6.80 20.11
N ASP A 4 2.70 -6.00 19.98
CA ASP A 4 2.60 -4.91 19.06
C ASP A 4 2.91 -5.29 17.64
N ASP A 5 3.12 -6.58 17.42
CA ASP A 5 3.60 -7.00 16.13
C ASP A 5 2.49 -7.39 15.18
N HIS A 6 1.25 -7.01 15.48
CA HIS A 6 0.18 -7.30 14.55
C HIS A 6 -0.77 -6.12 14.48
N VAL A 7 -1.48 -6.06 13.39
CA VAL A 7 -2.43 -4.99 13.14
C VAL A 7 -3.79 -5.44 13.62
N GLU A 8 -4.55 -4.50 14.16
CA GLU A 8 -5.86 -4.81 14.71
C GLU A 8 -6.90 -4.94 13.61
N GLU A 9 -7.93 -5.74 13.87
CA GLU A 9 -8.98 -5.93 12.89
C GLU A 9 -9.65 -4.61 12.47
N PRO A 10 -9.93 -3.68 13.37
CA PRO A 10 -10.49 -2.40 12.90
C PRO A 10 -9.61 -1.68 11.90
N GLN A 11 -8.30 -1.80 12.06
CA GLN A 11 -7.39 -1.18 11.12
C GLN A 11 -7.43 -1.88 9.77
N LEU A 12 -7.51 -3.19 9.79
CA LEU A 12 -7.65 -3.95 8.54
C LEU A 12 -8.96 -3.62 7.86
N GLY A 13 -10.02 -3.44 8.63
CA GLY A 13 -11.31 -3.05 8.07
C GLY A 13 -11.25 -1.70 7.39
N MET A 14 -10.50 -0.77 7.96
CA MET A 14 -10.33 0.52 7.32
C MET A 14 -9.64 0.39 5.97
N ILE A 15 -8.64 -0.48 5.89
CA ILE A 15 -7.95 -0.70 4.63
C ILE A 15 -8.92 -1.28 3.60
N ARG A 16 -9.69 -2.28 4.01
CA ARG A 16 -10.61 -2.95 3.09
C ARG A 16 -11.68 -2.00 2.55
N SER A 17 -12.08 -1.02 3.35
CA SER A 17 -13.17 -0.12 2.98
C SER A 17 -12.70 1.27 2.60
N TRP A 18 -11.41 1.47 2.44
CA TRP A 18 -10.88 2.80 2.11
C TRP A 18 -11.45 3.26 0.78
N PRO A 19 -11.92 4.52 0.70
CA PRO A 19 -12.55 4.98 -0.53
C PRO A 19 -11.59 4.99 -1.71
N ASP A 20 -12.11 4.70 -2.87
CA ASP A 20 -11.30 4.61 -4.07
C ASP A 20 -10.88 5.98 -4.60
N THR A 21 -11.37 7.03 -3.98
CA THR A 21 -10.97 8.38 -4.37
C THR A 21 -9.70 8.85 -3.66
N ASP A 22 -9.13 8.02 -2.80
CA ASP A 22 -8.01 8.43 -1.97
C ASP A 22 -7.00 7.32 -1.79
N HIS A 23 -6.52 6.78 -2.89
CA HIS A 23 -5.53 5.69 -2.80
C HIS A 23 -4.22 6.16 -2.17
N ARG A 24 -3.87 7.43 -2.38
CA ARG A 24 -2.66 7.95 -1.77
C ARG A 24 -2.78 7.95 -0.25
N GLY A 25 -3.91 8.40 0.27
CA GLY A 25 -4.13 8.36 1.71
C GLY A 25 -4.11 6.95 2.25
N LEU A 26 -4.65 6.01 1.48
CA LEU A 26 -4.60 4.61 1.88
C LEU A 26 -3.16 4.14 2.03
N MET A 27 -2.30 4.46 1.07
CA MET A 27 -0.91 4.03 1.15
C MET A 27 -0.18 4.69 2.31
N GLU A 28 -0.51 5.94 2.62
CA GLU A 28 0.08 6.60 3.78
C GLU A 28 -0.34 5.92 5.07
N TYR A 29 -1.60 5.52 5.14
CA TYR A 29 -2.08 4.81 6.31
C TYR A 29 -1.41 3.45 6.44
N VAL A 30 -1.29 2.74 5.33
CA VAL A 30 -0.64 1.43 5.32
C VAL A 30 0.82 1.55 5.73
N GLU A 31 1.49 2.57 5.26
CA GLU A 31 2.90 2.76 5.63
C GLU A 31 3.05 2.94 7.13
N SER A 32 2.10 3.63 7.75
CA SER A 32 2.17 3.86 9.19
C SER A 32 2.02 2.57 9.99
N LEU A 33 1.45 1.55 9.38
CA LEU A 33 1.26 0.25 10.01
C LEU A 33 2.31 -0.77 9.60
N TRP A 34 3.12 -0.47 8.59
CA TRP A 34 4.03 -1.45 8.00
C TRP A 34 5.17 -1.76 8.94
N ARG A 35 5.41 -3.04 9.15
CA ARG A 35 6.50 -3.48 10.00
C ARG A 35 7.80 -3.42 9.23
N MET A 36 8.83 -2.83 9.83
CA MET A 36 10.14 -2.71 9.19
C MET A 36 10.08 -1.85 7.93
N GLY A 37 9.36 -0.74 8.04
CA GLY A 37 9.19 0.13 6.88
C GLY A 37 10.49 0.65 6.31
N GLU A 38 11.49 0.87 7.15
CA GLU A 38 12.76 1.38 6.65
C GLU A 38 13.42 0.40 5.70
N TRP A 39 13.14 -0.87 5.87
CA TRP A 39 13.74 -1.91 5.03
C TRP A 39 12.81 -2.35 3.91
N GLY A 40 11.54 -2.51 4.22
CA GLY A 40 10.60 -3.12 3.30
C GLY A 40 9.62 -2.18 2.65
N TRP A 41 9.87 -0.90 2.68
CA TRP A 41 8.95 0.07 2.10
C TRP A 41 9.74 1.13 1.35
N LYS A 42 9.58 1.16 0.03
CA LYS A 42 10.21 2.16 -0.80
C LYS A 42 9.14 2.84 -1.64
N GLN A 43 9.27 4.12 -1.80
CA GLN A 43 8.34 4.84 -2.64
C GLN A 43 9.09 5.86 -3.47
N GLN A 44 8.62 6.07 -4.67
CA GLN A 44 9.29 6.93 -5.61
C GLN A 44 8.25 7.64 -6.45
N ARG A 45 8.36 8.92 -6.54
CA ARG A 45 7.48 9.67 -7.40
C ARG A 45 7.97 9.54 -8.83
N SER A 46 7.08 9.10 -9.71
CA SER A 46 7.41 8.97 -11.11
C SER A 46 7.54 10.34 -11.74
N PRO A 47 8.44 10.48 -12.69
CA PRO A 47 8.54 11.74 -13.41
C PRO A 47 7.21 12.09 -14.04
N PHE A 48 6.90 13.37 -14.03
CA PHE A 48 5.69 13.84 -14.67
C PHE A 48 5.84 13.72 -16.19
N THR A 49 5.00 12.91 -16.79
CA THR A 49 4.97 12.79 -18.24
C THR A 49 3.54 12.97 -18.67
N GLY A 50 3.34 13.87 -19.58
CA GLY A 50 1.99 14.19 -19.98
C GLY A 50 1.27 14.88 -18.85
N ARG A 51 0.15 14.32 -18.42
CA ARG A 51 -0.69 15.00 -17.46
C ARG A 51 -0.73 14.39 -16.11
N VAL A 52 -0.20 13.20 -15.95
CA VAL A 52 -0.43 12.43 -14.73
C VAL A 52 0.91 12.12 -14.08
N ALA A 53 1.04 12.57 -12.85
CA ALA A 53 2.12 12.11 -11.99
C ALA A 53 1.61 10.92 -11.22
N SER A 54 2.52 10.06 -10.84
CA SER A 54 2.18 8.90 -10.04
C SER A 54 3.26 8.63 -9.03
N ARG A 55 2.93 7.80 -8.06
CA ARG A 55 3.90 7.35 -7.06
C ARG A 55 3.93 5.84 -7.09
N THR A 56 5.12 5.29 -7.18
CA THR A 56 5.32 3.85 -7.16
C THR A 56 5.76 3.43 -5.77
N TYR A 57 5.12 2.38 -5.26
CA TYR A 57 5.45 1.83 -3.95
C TYR A 57 5.95 0.42 -4.15
N GLN A 58 7.13 0.15 -3.62
CA GLN A 58 7.70 -1.20 -3.64
C GLN A 58 7.82 -1.65 -2.20
N VAL A 59 7.05 -2.66 -1.83
CA VAL A 59 6.95 -3.09 -0.45
C VAL A 59 7.29 -4.56 -0.35
N SER A 60 7.90 -4.92 0.75
CA SER A 60 8.28 -6.31 1.02
C SER A 60 7.71 -6.70 2.38
N THR A 61 7.04 -7.84 2.43
CA THR A 61 6.44 -8.29 3.68
C THR A 61 7.48 -8.77 4.68
N GLY A 62 8.64 -9.20 4.21
CA GLY A 62 9.72 -9.63 5.10
C GLY A 62 9.35 -10.82 5.97
N GLY A 63 8.30 -11.54 5.62
CA GLY A 63 7.89 -12.66 6.43
C GLY A 63 7.07 -12.27 7.66
N TRP A 64 6.82 -10.98 7.86
CA TRP A 64 6.05 -10.53 9.01
C TRP A 64 4.57 -10.78 8.79
N SER A 65 3.92 -11.45 9.75
CA SER A 65 2.50 -11.73 9.65
C SER A 65 1.69 -10.45 9.53
N GLN A 66 2.08 -9.43 10.25
CA GLN A 66 1.38 -8.15 10.20
C GLN A 66 1.35 -7.60 8.78
N ASN A 67 2.48 -7.64 8.09
CA ASN A 67 2.54 -7.11 6.74
C ASN A 67 1.73 -7.97 5.77
N LYS A 68 1.73 -9.28 5.99
CA LYS A 68 0.92 -10.16 5.16
C LYS A 68 -0.57 -9.90 5.35
N ASP A 69 -0.99 -9.62 6.57
CA ASP A 69 -2.39 -9.30 6.84
C ASP A 69 -2.78 -8.00 6.15
N ILE A 70 -1.87 -7.02 6.14
CA ILE A 70 -2.14 -5.77 5.47
C ILE A 70 -2.29 -5.99 3.96
N ILE A 71 -1.43 -6.82 3.38
CA ILE A 71 -1.55 -7.13 1.95
C ILE A 71 -2.88 -7.80 1.66
N ALA A 72 -3.31 -8.73 2.52
CA ALA A 72 -4.59 -9.38 2.31
C ALA A 72 -5.75 -8.37 2.36
N ALA A 73 -5.66 -7.39 3.25
CA ALA A 73 -6.68 -6.36 3.34
C ALA A 73 -6.68 -5.47 2.10
N LEU A 74 -5.50 -5.13 1.59
CA LEU A 74 -5.41 -4.36 0.35
C LEU A 74 -6.00 -5.13 -0.82
N GLU A 75 -5.74 -6.42 -0.86
CA GLU A 75 -6.29 -7.26 -1.92
C GLU A 75 -7.80 -7.32 -1.84
N ALA A 76 -8.35 -7.32 -0.64
CA ALA A 76 -9.78 -7.33 -0.45
C ALA A 76 -10.42 -5.99 -0.82
N ASN A 77 -9.64 -4.93 -0.87
CA ASN A 77 -10.12 -3.65 -1.38
C ASN A 77 -9.98 -3.69 -2.90
N ARG A 78 -11.02 -4.19 -3.54
CA ARG A 78 -10.95 -4.50 -4.97
C ARG A 78 -10.65 -3.28 -5.81
N SER A 79 -11.22 -2.16 -5.45
CA SER A 79 -10.99 -0.94 -6.20
C SER A 79 -9.51 -0.57 -6.21
N PHE A 80 -8.90 -0.60 -5.03
CA PHE A 80 -7.47 -0.31 -4.94
C PHE A 80 -6.65 -1.34 -5.70
N TRP A 81 -6.95 -2.61 -5.48
CA TRP A 81 -6.13 -3.68 -6.05
C TRP A 81 -6.16 -3.62 -7.58
N GLU A 82 -7.34 -3.45 -8.14
CA GLU A 82 -7.47 -3.45 -9.59
C GLU A 82 -6.83 -2.24 -10.23
N GLN A 83 -6.79 -1.14 -9.53
CA GLN A 83 -6.27 0.09 -10.12
C GLN A 83 -4.80 0.33 -9.83
N CYS A 84 -4.29 -0.22 -8.75
CA CYS A 84 -2.96 0.16 -8.29
C CYS A 84 -1.95 -0.98 -8.29
N TRP A 85 -2.39 -2.23 -8.21
CA TRP A 85 -1.46 -3.35 -8.18
C TRP A 85 -0.72 -3.45 -9.51
N VAL A 86 0.60 -3.57 -9.44
CA VAL A 86 1.42 -3.68 -10.63
C VAL A 86 1.99 -5.08 -10.77
N SER A 87 2.64 -5.57 -9.72
CA SER A 87 3.31 -6.86 -9.85
C SER A 87 3.58 -7.45 -8.47
N TYR A 88 3.83 -8.74 -8.48
CA TYR A 88 4.22 -9.47 -7.30
C TYR A 88 5.39 -10.37 -7.66
N ARG A 89 6.40 -10.40 -6.83
CA ARG A 89 7.51 -11.32 -6.99
C ARG A 89 7.60 -12.21 -5.76
N VAL A 90 8.02 -13.44 -6.02
CA VAL A 90 8.19 -14.42 -4.97
C VAL A 90 9.05 -13.85 -3.85
N GLY A 91 8.66 -14.10 -2.62
CA GLY A 91 9.34 -13.55 -1.47
C GLY A 91 8.59 -12.42 -0.81
N GLY A 92 7.36 -12.17 -1.24
CA GLY A 92 6.53 -11.15 -0.61
C GLY A 92 6.80 -9.74 -1.11
N HIS A 93 7.24 -9.61 -2.34
CA HIS A 93 7.56 -8.29 -2.90
C HIS A 93 6.43 -7.84 -3.80
N TYR A 94 5.84 -6.70 -3.46
CA TYR A 94 4.70 -6.16 -4.20
C TYR A 94 5.03 -4.77 -4.71
N GLU A 95 4.46 -4.45 -5.85
CA GLU A 95 4.61 -3.12 -6.41
C GLU A 95 3.23 -2.54 -6.71
N PHE A 96 3.01 -1.32 -6.26
CA PHE A 96 1.76 -0.60 -6.50
C PHE A 96 2.08 0.75 -7.13
N LYS A 97 1.18 1.22 -7.97
CA LYS A 97 1.32 2.53 -8.57
C LYS A 97 0.03 3.32 -8.34
N VAL A 98 0.17 4.46 -7.72
CA VAL A 98 -0.96 5.30 -7.37
C VAL A 98 -0.89 6.59 -8.14
N LYS A 99 -1.95 6.93 -8.85
CA LYS A 99 -2.03 8.20 -9.55
C LYS A 99 -2.25 9.30 -8.53
N LEU A 100 -1.54 10.41 -8.71
CA LEU A 100 -1.63 11.54 -7.78
C LEU A 100 -2.75 12.44 -8.23
N ALA A 101 -3.72 12.60 -7.37
CA ALA A 101 -4.96 13.25 -7.74
C ALA A 101 -4.82 14.74 -8.04
N GLY A 102 -3.76 15.33 -7.54
CA GLY A 102 -3.58 16.75 -7.80
C GLY A 102 -3.59 17.11 -9.25
N SER A 103 -3.28 16.13 -10.09
CA SER A 103 -3.25 16.36 -11.52
C SER A 103 -4.60 16.72 -12.08
N SER A 104 -5.63 16.35 -11.41
CA SER A 104 -6.96 16.59 -11.95
C SER A 104 -7.26 18.06 -11.99
N GLY A 105 -6.45 18.75 -11.33
CA GLY A 105 -6.72 20.17 -11.31
C GLY A 105 -8.10 20.24 -11.16
#